data_dfdb10cc818df6b815f058b2b6372378
#
_entry.id   dfdb10cc818df6b815f058b2b6372378
#
_cell.length_a   1.000
_cell.length_b   1.000
_cell.length_c   1.000
_cell.angle_alpha   90.00
_cell.angle_beta   90.00
_cell.angle_gamma   90.00
#
_symmetry.space_group_name_H-M   'P 1'
#
loop_
_entity.id
_entity.type
_entity.pdbx_description
1 polymer ?
#
loop_
_entity_poly.entity_id
_entity_poly.type
_entity_poly.pdbx_seq_one_letter_code
_entity_poly.pdbx_strand_id
1 'polypeptide(L)'
;MIQIDDAGSGSFVGGTCIGVYRPETNEYFFEIIPVELYNKENFKKKLYLDAVVDIVEEAFKALNVHKSETVEICRGYMFEKLRHWLDANGYCWYRTHISGRIQEIVEQNFMLYTMRLGVPEAYLKYT
;
A
#
# COMPACT_ATOMS: atom_id res chain seq x y z
N MET A 1 -12.58 9.07 -7.54
CA MET A 1 -12.35 7.71 -7.03
C MET A 1 -10.90 7.55 -6.62
N ILE A 2 -10.66 6.81 -5.56
CA ILE A 2 -9.32 6.52 -5.05
C ILE A 2 -9.12 5.01 -5.10
N GLN A 3 -7.93 4.58 -5.50
CA GLN A 3 -7.54 3.17 -5.48
C GLN A 3 -6.34 3.00 -4.55
N ILE A 4 -6.38 1.95 -3.72
CA ILE A 4 -5.30 1.63 -2.77
C ILE A 4 -4.84 0.19 -3.03
N ASP A 5 -3.56 0.02 -3.26
CA ASP A 5 -2.96 -1.27 -3.57
C ASP A 5 -1.57 -1.39 -2.92
N ASP A 6 -1.04 -2.60 -2.91
CA ASP A 6 0.28 -2.89 -2.36
C ASP A 6 1.08 -3.78 -3.30
N ALA A 7 2.38 -3.78 -3.10
CA ALA A 7 3.29 -4.74 -3.73
C ALA A 7 4.29 -5.24 -2.71
N GLY A 8 4.60 -6.52 -2.76
CA GLY A 8 5.64 -7.11 -1.96
C GLY A 8 5.21 -7.73 -0.64
N SER A 9 3.93 -7.69 -0.28
CA SER A 9 3.45 -8.21 1.01
C SER A 9 3.71 -9.71 1.19
N GLY A 10 3.85 -10.45 0.09
CA GLY A 10 4.21 -11.87 0.11
C GLY A 10 5.67 -12.16 -0.23
N SER A 11 6.50 -11.12 -0.28
CA SER A 11 7.90 -11.24 -0.70
C SER A 11 8.78 -11.85 0.39
N PHE A 12 9.79 -12.63 -0.02
CA PHE A 12 10.79 -13.19 0.88
C PHE A 12 11.74 -12.13 1.45
N VAL A 13 11.84 -10.96 0.81
CA VAL A 13 12.78 -9.91 1.26
C VAL A 13 12.17 -9.03 2.34
N GLY A 14 10.86 -9.12 2.58
CA GLY A 14 10.17 -8.22 3.51
C GLY A 14 9.98 -6.83 2.92
N GLY A 15 9.28 -5.98 3.67
CA GLY A 15 8.93 -4.65 3.18
C GLY A 15 7.73 -4.70 2.25
N THR A 16 7.08 -3.57 2.06
CA THR A 16 5.90 -3.49 1.18
C THR A 16 5.75 -2.07 0.65
N CYS A 17 5.45 -1.92 -0.62
CA CYS A 17 5.08 -0.63 -1.20
C CYS A 17 3.56 -0.47 -1.10
N ILE A 18 3.11 0.65 -0.52
CA ILE A 18 1.69 1.01 -0.48
C ILE A 18 1.49 2.17 -1.43
N GLY A 19 0.50 2.06 -2.30
CA GLY A 19 0.17 3.12 -3.25
C GLY A 19 -1.27 3.58 -3.14
N VAL A 20 -1.47 4.87 -3.37
CA VAL A 20 -2.78 5.52 -3.42
C VAL A 20 -2.85 6.29 -4.74
N TYR A 21 -3.91 6.08 -5.51
CA TYR A 21 -4.00 6.57 -6.87
C TYR A 21 -5.39 7.12 -7.17
N ARG A 22 -5.44 8.26 -7.88
CA ARG A 22 -6.69 8.83 -8.40
C ARG A 22 -6.70 8.70 -9.93
N PRO A 23 -7.43 7.73 -10.50
CA PRO A 23 -7.44 7.51 -11.96
C PRO A 23 -7.86 8.73 -12.78
N GLU A 24 -8.81 9.51 -12.28
CA GLU A 24 -9.36 10.67 -13.00
C GLU A 24 -8.31 11.72 -13.33
N THR A 25 -7.29 11.85 -12.48
CA THR A 25 -6.25 12.88 -12.63
C THR A 25 -4.86 12.31 -12.81
N ASN A 26 -4.71 10.99 -12.68
CA ASN A 26 -3.41 10.31 -12.66
C ASN A 26 -2.50 10.79 -11.53
N GLU A 27 -3.08 11.34 -10.44
CA GLU A 27 -2.34 11.69 -9.24
C GLU A 27 -2.08 10.44 -8.41
N TYR A 28 -0.90 10.33 -7.83
CA TYR A 28 -0.57 9.18 -7.00
C TYR A 28 0.38 9.55 -5.88
N PHE A 29 0.36 8.71 -4.85
CA PHE A 29 1.27 8.77 -3.72
C PHE A 29 1.68 7.33 -3.39
N PHE A 30 2.93 7.12 -3.06
CA PHE A 30 3.36 5.80 -2.59
C PHE A 30 4.39 5.96 -1.49
N GLU A 31 4.49 4.94 -0.64
CA GLU A 31 5.53 4.88 0.37
C GLU A 31 5.84 3.43 0.69
N ILE A 32 7.07 3.18 1.15
CA ILE A 32 7.54 1.84 1.48
C ILE A 32 7.43 1.62 2.99
N ILE A 33 6.82 0.51 3.37
CA ILE A 33 6.92 0.01 4.75
C ILE A 33 8.25 -0.72 4.82
N PRO A 34 9.21 -0.24 5.65
CA PRO A 34 10.56 -0.81 5.65
C PRO A 34 10.59 -2.22 6.21
N VAL A 35 11.58 -2.98 5.77
CA VAL A 35 11.76 -4.38 6.16
C VAL A 35 11.89 -4.55 7.68
N GLU A 36 12.37 -3.56 8.39
CA GLU A 36 12.54 -3.58 9.84
C GLU A 36 11.22 -3.79 10.59
N LEU A 37 10.10 -3.37 10.02
CA LEU A 37 8.79 -3.59 10.63
C LEU A 37 8.30 -5.03 10.47
N TYR A 38 9.02 -5.85 9.72
CA TYR A 38 8.71 -7.25 9.51
C TYR A 38 9.62 -8.20 10.31
N ASN A 39 10.44 -7.68 11.22
CA ASN A 39 11.21 -8.53 12.11
C ASN A 39 10.25 -9.26 13.08
N LYS A 40 10.73 -10.33 13.72
CA LYS A 40 9.91 -11.23 14.51
C LYS A 40 9.08 -10.50 15.58
N GLU A 41 9.70 -9.56 16.29
CA GLU A 41 9.02 -8.81 17.36
C GLU A 41 7.97 -7.86 16.80
N ASN A 42 8.35 -7.05 15.82
CA ASN A 42 7.45 -6.07 15.20
C ASN A 42 6.32 -6.75 14.44
N PHE A 43 6.58 -7.91 13.85
CA PHE A 43 5.56 -8.70 13.16
C PHE A 43 4.48 -9.17 14.14
N LYS A 44 4.87 -9.63 15.32
CA LYS A 44 3.91 -10.03 16.36
C LYS A 44 3.04 -8.87 16.80
N LYS A 45 3.60 -7.67 16.88
CA LYS A 45 2.87 -6.46 17.26
C LYS A 45 2.05 -5.90 16.11
N LYS A 46 2.22 -6.44 14.90
CA LYS A 46 1.53 -6.01 13.69
C LYS A 46 1.70 -4.52 13.39
N LEU A 47 2.88 -3.99 13.68
CA LEU A 47 3.19 -2.56 13.46
C LEU A 47 3.08 -2.17 11.99
N TYR A 48 3.28 -3.12 11.08
CA TYR A 48 3.13 -2.86 9.65
C TYR A 48 1.68 -2.49 9.28
N LEU A 49 0.68 -2.97 10.02
CA LEU A 49 -0.72 -2.59 9.78
C LEU A 49 -0.98 -1.14 10.16
N ASP A 50 -0.33 -0.66 11.23
CA ASP A 50 -0.40 0.75 11.64
C ASP A 50 0.31 1.63 10.62
N ALA A 51 1.43 1.16 10.07
CA ALA A 51 2.17 1.88 9.05
C ALA A 51 1.33 2.07 7.78
N VAL A 52 0.53 1.09 7.38
CA VAL A 52 -0.39 1.23 6.24
C VAL A 52 -1.35 2.40 6.47
N VAL A 53 -1.95 2.47 7.66
CA VAL A 53 -2.88 3.56 8.01
C VAL A 53 -2.18 4.92 7.92
N ASP A 54 -0.98 5.03 8.47
CA ASP A 54 -0.21 6.27 8.46
C ASP A 54 0.11 6.73 7.04
N ILE A 55 0.51 5.79 6.18
CA ILE A 55 0.82 6.07 4.78
C ILE A 55 -0.41 6.57 4.03
N VAL A 56 -1.55 5.90 4.22
CA VAL A 56 -2.79 6.29 3.53
C VAL A 56 -3.29 7.64 4.05
N GLU A 57 -3.18 7.92 5.34
CA GLU A 57 -3.53 9.22 5.89
C GLU A 57 -2.69 10.33 5.27
N GLU A 58 -1.38 10.13 5.16
CA GLU A 58 -0.48 11.05 4.47
C GLU A 58 -0.86 11.24 3.00
N ALA A 59 -1.14 10.13 2.32
CA ALA A 59 -1.54 10.17 0.91
C ALA A 59 -2.83 10.96 0.73
N PHE A 60 -3.81 10.78 1.61
CA PHE A 60 -5.09 11.48 1.52
C PHE A 60 -4.91 12.99 1.71
N LYS A 61 -3.97 13.40 2.57
CA LYS A 61 -3.61 14.80 2.73
C LYS A 61 -2.92 15.33 1.47
N ALA A 62 -1.93 14.60 0.96
CA ALA A 62 -1.15 15.01 -0.21
C ALA A 62 -2.01 15.14 -1.46
N LEU A 63 -2.97 14.23 -1.65
CA LEU A 63 -3.87 14.22 -2.81
C LEU A 63 -5.16 14.98 -2.57
N ASN A 64 -5.32 15.56 -1.40
CA ASN A 64 -6.51 16.32 -1.01
C ASN A 64 -7.80 15.50 -1.24
N VAL A 65 -7.83 14.28 -0.69
CA VAL A 65 -8.95 13.35 -0.86
C VAL A 65 -10.15 13.80 -0.02
N HIS A 66 -11.31 13.91 -0.67
CA HIS A 66 -12.57 14.24 -0.01
C HIS A 66 -13.34 12.99 0.39
N LYS A 67 -14.14 13.09 1.45
CA LYS A 67 -14.97 11.98 1.93
C LYS A 67 -16.05 11.56 0.93
N SER A 68 -16.37 12.42 -0.03
CA SER A 68 -17.30 12.10 -1.11
C SER A 68 -16.69 11.17 -2.18
N GLU A 69 -15.36 11.02 -2.20
CA GLU A 69 -14.70 10.13 -3.15
C GLU A 69 -14.82 8.69 -2.69
N THR A 70 -15.19 7.81 -3.61
CA THR A 70 -15.22 6.37 -3.36
C THR A 70 -13.80 5.82 -3.30
N VAL A 71 -13.54 4.94 -2.35
CA VAL A 71 -12.23 4.31 -2.15
C VAL A 71 -12.33 2.83 -2.51
N GLU A 72 -11.53 2.39 -3.46
CA GLU A 72 -11.37 0.96 -3.79
C GLU A 72 -10.09 0.46 -3.14
N ILE A 73 -10.17 -0.63 -2.40
CA ILE A 73 -9.03 -1.21 -1.70
C ILE A 73 -8.80 -2.63 -2.21
N CYS A 74 -7.54 -2.94 -2.51
CA CYS A 74 -7.12 -4.29 -2.84
C CYS A 74 -7.48 -5.24 -1.69
N ARG A 75 -7.83 -6.47 -2.03
CA ARG A 75 -8.09 -7.52 -1.04
C ARG A 75 -6.80 -7.89 -0.35
N GLY A 76 -6.84 -8.05 0.94
CA GLY A 76 -5.67 -8.49 1.67
C GLY A 76 -5.70 -8.11 3.13
N TYR A 77 -4.99 -8.90 3.90
CA TYR A 77 -4.84 -8.74 5.33
C TYR A 77 -4.14 -7.43 5.71
N MET A 78 -3.24 -6.94 4.85
CA MET A 78 -2.50 -5.69 5.06
C MET A 78 -3.41 -4.49 5.32
N PHE A 79 -4.64 -4.54 4.82
CA PHE A 79 -5.57 -3.41 4.88
C PHE A 79 -6.63 -3.56 5.97
N GLU A 80 -6.47 -4.51 6.89
CA GLU A 80 -7.45 -4.74 7.95
C GLU A 80 -7.66 -3.50 8.83
N LYS A 81 -6.59 -2.93 9.37
CA LYS A 81 -6.69 -1.71 10.19
C LYS A 81 -7.09 -0.50 9.37
N LEU A 82 -6.65 -0.45 8.11
CA LEU A 82 -7.03 0.63 7.21
C LEU A 82 -8.55 0.66 7.00
N ARG A 83 -9.18 -0.49 6.82
CA ARG A 83 -10.63 -0.56 6.64
C ARG A 83 -11.36 0.03 7.84
N HIS A 84 -10.91 -0.29 9.05
CA HIS A 84 -11.47 0.29 10.27
C HIS A 84 -11.26 1.80 10.33
N TRP A 85 -10.08 2.28 9.92
CA TRP A 85 -9.79 3.71 9.88
C TRP A 85 -10.70 4.44 8.89
N LEU A 86 -10.91 3.86 7.72
CA LEU A 86 -11.80 4.45 6.71
C LEU A 86 -13.24 4.55 7.23
N ASP A 87 -13.74 3.51 7.89
CA ASP A 87 -15.07 3.53 8.51
C ASP A 87 -15.15 4.62 9.57
N ALA A 88 -14.17 4.69 10.46
CA ALA A 88 -14.15 5.65 11.55
C ALA A 88 -14.11 7.10 11.06
N ASN A 89 -13.54 7.33 9.88
CA ASN A 89 -13.41 8.67 9.29
C ASN A 89 -14.48 8.98 8.24
N GLY A 90 -15.45 8.10 8.07
CA GLY A 90 -16.61 8.37 7.21
C GLY A 90 -16.37 8.23 5.71
N TYR A 91 -15.38 7.48 5.31
CA TYR A 91 -15.13 7.20 3.90
C TYR A 91 -15.97 6.02 3.41
N CYS A 92 -16.43 6.07 2.17
CA CYS A 92 -17.11 4.96 1.50
C CYS A 92 -16.09 4.14 0.74
N TRP A 93 -15.95 2.85 1.07
CA TRP A 93 -14.93 2.00 0.47
C TRP A 93 -15.47 0.63 0.09
N TYR A 94 -14.77 -0.01 -0.88
CA TYR A 94 -15.07 -1.37 -1.33
C TYR A 94 -13.77 -2.17 -1.42
N ARG A 95 -13.83 -3.45 -1.07
CA ARG A 95 -12.76 -4.40 -1.39
C ARG A 95 -12.99 -4.90 -2.81
N THR A 96 -11.95 -4.81 -3.63
CA THR A 96 -12.03 -5.24 -5.02
C THR A 96 -10.68 -5.70 -5.53
N HIS A 97 -10.69 -6.38 -6.65
CA HIS A 97 -9.45 -6.70 -7.36
C HIS A 97 -8.95 -5.42 -8.05
N ILE A 98 -7.73 -5.01 -7.71
CA ILE A 98 -7.12 -3.79 -8.25
C ILE A 98 -6.14 -4.19 -9.34
N SER A 99 -6.21 -3.51 -10.49
CA SER A 99 -5.28 -3.69 -11.60
C SER A 99 -5.09 -2.37 -12.34
N GLY A 100 -4.13 -2.33 -13.27
CA GLY A 100 -3.88 -1.15 -14.09
C GLY A 100 -2.74 -0.28 -13.55
N ARG A 101 -2.86 1.03 -13.70
CA ARG A 101 -1.77 1.97 -13.44
C ARG A 101 -1.24 1.92 -12.01
N ILE A 102 -2.13 1.79 -11.03
CA ILE A 102 -1.69 1.71 -9.63
C ILE A 102 -0.84 0.47 -9.37
N GLN A 103 -1.21 -0.66 -9.96
CA GLN A 103 -0.44 -1.90 -9.81
C GLN A 103 0.97 -1.70 -10.35
N GLU A 104 1.12 -1.06 -11.49
CA GLU A 104 2.43 -0.73 -12.05
C GLU A 104 3.26 0.15 -11.11
N ILE A 105 2.62 1.17 -10.54
CA ILE A 105 3.29 2.12 -9.63
C ILE A 105 3.88 1.38 -8.43
N VAL A 106 3.05 0.58 -7.74
CA VAL A 106 3.51 -0.10 -6.52
C VAL A 106 4.53 -1.18 -6.82
N GLU A 107 4.36 -1.93 -7.91
CA GLU A 107 5.30 -2.99 -8.30
C GLU A 107 6.67 -2.43 -8.68
N GLN A 108 6.70 -1.37 -9.51
CA GLN A 108 7.95 -0.72 -9.91
C GLN A 108 8.70 -0.15 -8.71
N ASN A 109 8.00 0.50 -7.81
CA ASN A 109 8.63 1.14 -6.65
C ASN A 109 9.08 0.11 -5.61
N PHE A 110 8.34 -0.98 -5.46
CA PHE A 110 8.79 -2.09 -4.63
C PHE A 110 10.05 -2.73 -5.21
N MET A 111 10.10 -2.94 -6.51
CA MET A 111 11.27 -3.48 -7.19
C MET A 111 12.51 -2.61 -6.95
N LEU A 112 12.38 -1.29 -7.12
CA LEU A 112 13.49 -0.36 -6.87
C LEU A 112 13.97 -0.42 -5.42
N TYR A 113 13.06 -0.52 -4.49
CA TYR A 113 13.39 -0.65 -3.06
C TYR A 113 14.21 -1.92 -2.80
N THR A 114 13.75 -3.06 -3.30
CA THR A 114 14.44 -4.34 -3.08
C THR A 114 15.78 -4.40 -3.78
N MET A 115 15.92 -3.78 -4.93
CA MET A 115 17.21 -3.66 -5.61
C MET A 115 18.22 -2.87 -4.77
N ARG A 116 17.77 -1.82 -4.08
CA ARG A 116 18.61 -1.07 -3.14
C ARG A 116 19.04 -1.92 -1.95
N LEU A 117 18.26 -2.94 -1.59
CA LEU A 117 18.64 -3.91 -0.56
C LEU A 117 19.58 -5.00 -1.09
N GLY A 118 19.93 -4.96 -2.39
CA GLY A 118 20.83 -5.92 -3.00
C GLY A 118 20.18 -7.18 -3.55
N VAL A 119 18.85 -7.22 -3.66
CA VAL A 119 18.13 -8.37 -4.20
C VAL A 119 18.14 -8.32 -5.73
N PRO A 120 18.60 -9.39 -6.42
CA PRO A 120 18.58 -9.41 -7.88
C PRO A 120 17.16 -9.31 -8.44
N GLU A 121 17.00 -8.57 -9.54
CA GLU A 121 15.71 -8.39 -10.20
C GLU A 121 15.02 -9.72 -10.53
N ALA A 122 15.80 -10.73 -10.93
CA ALA A 122 15.27 -12.05 -11.27
C ALA A 122 14.47 -12.69 -10.13
N TYR A 123 14.84 -12.41 -8.87
CA TYR A 123 14.09 -12.91 -7.71
C TYR A 123 12.74 -12.23 -7.55
N LEU A 124 12.64 -10.98 -7.95
CA LEU A 124 11.45 -10.17 -7.74
C LEU A 124 10.31 -10.54 -8.68
N LYS A 125 10.63 -11.13 -9.81
CA LYS A 125 9.62 -11.54 -10.81
C LYS A 125 8.75 -12.70 -10.35
N TYR A 126 9.17 -13.41 -9.31
CA TYR A 126 8.46 -14.59 -8.79
C TYR A 126 7.83 -14.36 -7.42
N THR A 127 7.84 -13.13 -6.94
CA THR A 127 7.27 -12.80 -5.62
C THR A 127 5.95 -12.04 -5.69
#